data_b5cb4d1d598fadf1a0fe0c300195b00f
#
_entry.id   b5cb4d1d598fadf1a0fe0c300195b00f
#
_cell.length_a   1.000
_cell.length_b   1.000
_cell.length_c   1.000
_cell.angle_alpha   90.00
_cell.angle_beta   90.00
_cell.angle_gamma   90.00
#
_symmetry.space_group_name_H-M   'P 1'
#
loop_
_entity.id
_entity.type
_entity.pdbx_description
1 polymer ?
#
loop_
_entity_poly.entity_id
_entity_poly.type
_entity_poly.pdbx_seq_one_letter_code
_entity_poly.pdbx_strand_id
1 'polypeptide(L)'
;MFDLFQNLRDPEGGQHMLRRFRAMLSDGRHAFDLAITAIVSGGDPAAVREEVFETDQRINKNEQALRRELIVHASVRGTTAFPTSLLLMSLVKDAERIGDYAKNILDLARHKSVLSEEEQDLITPMAAKASDMLGRAARLFDSQDEAAAAAFLEEEHGLRHQCEAAIDDWIDDADKNHSAACLVTRFIKRVAGHAGNVVSSVVMPLDMLDFHPGGGGDED
;
A
#
# COMPACT_ATOMS: atom_id res chain seq x y z
N MET A 1 -1.53 -3.87 25.67
CA MET A 1 -2.43 -3.74 24.50
C MET A 1 -3.19 -5.06 24.33
N PHE A 2 -4.50 -5.06 24.05
CA PHE A 2 -5.23 -6.30 23.78
C PHE A 2 -4.62 -6.94 22.53
N ASP A 3 -4.23 -8.22 22.60
CA ASP A 3 -3.78 -8.96 21.43
C ASP A 3 -5.00 -9.17 20.50
N LEU A 4 -5.30 -8.12 19.73
CA LEU A 4 -6.41 -8.07 18.77
C LEU A 4 -6.37 -9.25 17.79
N PHE A 5 -5.18 -9.80 17.55
CA PHE A 5 -4.97 -10.88 16.60
C PHE A 5 -5.08 -12.28 17.20
N GLN A 6 -5.16 -12.43 18.56
CA GLN A 6 -5.37 -13.76 19.16
C GLN A 6 -6.65 -14.43 18.62
N ASN A 7 -7.69 -13.65 18.40
CA ASN A 7 -8.95 -14.17 17.85
C ASN A 7 -8.89 -14.60 16.38
N LEU A 8 -7.91 -14.09 15.61
CA LEU A 8 -7.66 -14.53 14.23
C LEU A 8 -6.63 -15.66 14.14
N ARG A 9 -5.96 -16.02 15.24
CA ARG A 9 -5.08 -17.20 15.29
C ARG A 9 -5.84 -18.52 15.46
N ASP A 10 -7.16 -18.46 15.55
CA ASP A 10 -8.02 -19.65 15.52
C ASP A 10 -7.78 -20.47 14.25
N PRO A 11 -7.45 -21.80 14.38
CA PRO A 11 -7.06 -22.63 13.24
C PRO A 11 -8.11 -22.75 12.14
N GLU A 12 -9.39 -22.59 12.46
CA GLU A 12 -10.50 -22.90 11.56
C GLU A 12 -10.98 -21.76 10.67
N GLY A 13 -10.67 -20.49 10.98
CA GLY A 13 -11.16 -19.37 10.17
C GLY A 13 -10.18 -18.18 10.12
N GLY A 14 -9.65 -17.78 11.27
CA GLY A 14 -8.83 -16.59 11.38
C GLY A 14 -7.54 -16.66 10.57
N GLN A 15 -6.83 -17.79 10.62
CA GLN A 15 -5.60 -17.99 9.83
C GLN A 15 -5.84 -17.95 8.32
N HIS A 16 -7.01 -18.38 7.84
CA HIS A 16 -7.35 -18.31 6.42
C HIS A 16 -7.52 -16.85 5.97
N MET A 17 -8.21 -16.04 6.77
CA MET A 17 -8.41 -14.62 6.52
C MET A 17 -7.06 -13.86 6.51
N LEU A 18 -6.17 -14.13 7.46
CA LEU A 18 -4.82 -13.55 7.49
C LEU A 18 -3.98 -13.96 6.27
N ARG A 19 -4.02 -15.22 5.86
CA ARG A 19 -3.33 -15.66 4.63
C ARG A 19 -3.82 -14.93 3.40
N ARG A 20 -5.14 -14.75 3.29
CA ARG A 20 -5.75 -14.01 2.17
C ARG A 20 -5.32 -12.56 2.15
N PHE A 21 -5.31 -11.90 3.31
CA PHE A 21 -4.84 -10.52 3.43
C PHE A 21 -3.37 -10.37 3.03
N ARG A 22 -2.49 -11.27 3.49
CA ARG A 22 -1.08 -11.29 3.08
C ARG A 22 -0.91 -11.51 1.58
N ALA A 23 -1.72 -12.38 0.99
CA ALA A 23 -1.69 -12.59 -0.46
C ALA A 23 -2.04 -11.30 -1.21
N MET A 24 -3.01 -10.50 -0.72
CA MET A 24 -3.33 -9.21 -1.31
C MET A 24 -2.16 -8.23 -1.23
N LEU A 25 -1.46 -8.13 -0.10
CA LEU A 25 -0.27 -7.28 0.03
C LEU A 25 0.87 -7.73 -0.90
N SER A 26 1.10 -9.04 -1.00
CA SER A 26 2.12 -9.61 -1.90
C SER A 26 1.78 -9.36 -3.38
N ASP A 27 0.53 -9.56 -3.77
CA ASP A 27 0.02 -9.28 -5.11
C ASP A 27 0.12 -7.77 -5.43
N GLY A 28 -0.22 -6.90 -4.46
CA GLY A 28 -0.09 -5.45 -4.60
C GLY A 28 1.35 -5.01 -4.83
N ARG A 29 2.30 -5.56 -4.07
CA ARG A 29 3.73 -5.31 -4.28
C ARG A 29 4.19 -5.77 -5.65
N HIS A 30 3.81 -6.98 -6.07
CA HIS A 30 4.17 -7.52 -7.38
C HIS A 30 3.67 -6.63 -8.53
N ALA A 31 2.40 -6.23 -8.49
CA ALA A 31 1.82 -5.33 -9.48
C ALA A 31 2.52 -3.97 -9.49
N PHE A 32 2.87 -3.43 -8.32
CA PHE A 32 3.61 -2.17 -8.19
C PHE A 32 5.00 -2.27 -8.82
N ASP A 33 5.76 -3.32 -8.52
CA ASP A 33 7.12 -3.53 -9.05
C ASP A 33 7.11 -3.64 -10.59
N LEU A 34 6.12 -4.35 -11.16
CA LEU A 34 5.94 -4.44 -12.62
C LEU A 34 5.62 -3.07 -13.23
N ALA A 35 4.71 -2.31 -12.62
CA ALA A 35 4.31 -0.99 -13.12
C ALA A 35 5.47 0.02 -13.05
N ILE A 36 6.23 0.04 -11.97
CA ILE A 36 7.42 0.90 -11.82
C ILE A 36 8.49 0.50 -12.85
N THR A 37 8.75 -0.79 -13.03
CA THR A 37 9.70 -1.26 -14.05
C THR A 37 9.30 -0.79 -15.44
N ALA A 38 8.02 -0.88 -15.78
CA ALA A 38 7.52 -0.45 -17.10
C ALA A 38 7.70 1.06 -17.33
N ILE A 39 7.48 1.90 -16.30
CA ILE A 39 7.54 3.37 -16.47
C ILE A 39 8.95 3.92 -16.38
N VAL A 40 9.81 3.35 -15.53
CA VAL A 40 11.18 3.83 -15.29
C VAL A 40 12.15 3.26 -16.32
N SER A 41 12.06 1.96 -16.63
CA SER A 41 13.04 1.30 -17.53
C SER A 41 12.71 1.47 -19.02
N GLY A 42 11.63 2.18 -19.37
CA GLY A 42 11.20 2.33 -20.77
C GLY A 42 10.82 1.00 -21.44
N GLY A 43 10.51 -0.02 -20.63
CA GLY A 43 10.02 -1.31 -21.10
C GLY A 43 8.70 -1.20 -21.84
N ASP A 44 8.31 -2.25 -22.57
CA ASP A 44 7.01 -2.28 -23.22
C ASP A 44 5.89 -2.47 -22.16
N PRO A 45 5.07 -1.43 -21.89
CA PRO A 45 3.99 -1.56 -20.92
C PRO A 45 2.96 -2.65 -21.31
N ALA A 46 2.84 -2.98 -22.59
CA ALA A 46 1.95 -4.02 -23.07
C ALA A 46 2.38 -5.41 -22.59
N ALA A 47 3.69 -5.63 -22.41
CA ALA A 47 4.25 -6.91 -21.97
C ALA A 47 3.84 -7.28 -20.54
N VAL A 48 3.64 -6.29 -19.66
CA VAL A 48 3.29 -6.52 -18.24
C VAL A 48 1.81 -6.23 -17.95
N ARG A 49 1.09 -5.66 -18.91
CA ARG A 49 -0.28 -5.21 -18.73
C ARG A 49 -1.23 -6.31 -18.27
N GLU A 50 -1.19 -7.45 -18.95
CA GLU A 50 -2.08 -8.57 -18.65
C GLU A 50 -1.84 -9.05 -17.22
N GLU A 51 -0.59 -9.22 -16.82
CA GLU A 51 -0.22 -9.69 -15.48
C GLU A 51 -0.62 -8.70 -14.38
N VAL A 52 -0.44 -7.40 -14.59
CA VAL A 52 -0.89 -6.37 -13.62
C VAL A 52 -2.42 -6.39 -13.47
N PHE A 53 -3.16 -6.49 -14.58
CA PHE A 53 -4.63 -6.53 -14.53
C PHE A 53 -5.18 -7.83 -13.93
N GLU A 54 -4.57 -8.97 -14.21
CA GLU A 54 -4.94 -10.25 -13.58
C GLU A 54 -4.65 -10.23 -12.08
N THR A 55 -3.51 -9.65 -11.69
CA THR A 55 -3.14 -9.48 -10.29
C THR A 55 -4.15 -8.60 -9.55
N ASP A 56 -4.55 -7.47 -10.15
CA ASP A 56 -5.59 -6.61 -9.61
C ASP A 56 -6.93 -7.36 -9.45
N GLN A 57 -7.33 -8.15 -10.45
CA GLN A 57 -8.54 -8.96 -10.32
C GLN A 57 -8.46 -9.98 -9.19
N ARG A 58 -7.27 -10.55 -8.92
CA ARG A 58 -7.07 -11.44 -7.76
C ARG A 58 -7.20 -10.69 -6.45
N ILE A 59 -6.62 -9.48 -6.36
CA ILE A 59 -6.76 -8.60 -5.19
C ILE A 59 -8.23 -8.31 -4.94
N ASN A 60 -8.98 -7.87 -5.94
CA ASN A 60 -10.40 -7.54 -5.83
C ASN A 60 -11.27 -8.74 -5.42
N LYS A 61 -10.99 -9.94 -5.95
CA LYS A 61 -11.67 -11.18 -5.54
C LYS A 61 -11.36 -11.53 -4.08
N ASN A 62 -10.10 -11.36 -3.66
CA ASN A 62 -9.68 -11.59 -2.29
C ASN A 62 -10.30 -10.59 -1.32
N GLU A 63 -10.38 -9.31 -1.69
CA GLU A 63 -11.09 -8.29 -0.92
C GLU A 63 -12.54 -8.68 -0.66
N GLN A 64 -13.28 -9.00 -1.72
CA GLN A 64 -14.69 -9.38 -1.60
C GLN A 64 -14.89 -10.64 -0.76
N ALA A 65 -14.03 -11.65 -0.93
CA ALA A 65 -14.10 -12.87 -0.16
C ALA A 65 -13.79 -12.61 1.31
N LEU A 66 -12.72 -11.86 1.60
CA LEU A 66 -12.29 -11.54 2.95
C LEU A 66 -13.36 -10.72 3.70
N ARG A 67 -13.97 -9.74 3.04
CA ARG A 67 -15.09 -8.98 3.64
C ARG A 67 -16.26 -9.86 4.04
N ARG A 68 -16.65 -10.82 3.18
CA ARG A 68 -17.70 -11.80 3.52
C ARG A 68 -17.32 -12.69 4.69
N GLU A 69 -16.08 -13.20 4.68
CA GLU A 69 -15.55 -14.04 5.76
C GLU A 69 -15.53 -13.29 7.10
N LEU A 70 -15.12 -12.02 7.11
CA LEU A 70 -15.10 -11.17 8.31
C LEU A 70 -16.51 -10.94 8.90
N ILE A 71 -17.51 -10.70 8.04
CA ILE A 71 -18.90 -10.54 8.49
C ILE A 71 -19.40 -11.83 9.14
N VAL A 72 -19.15 -12.99 8.49
CA VAL A 72 -19.56 -14.29 9.02
C VAL A 72 -18.84 -14.58 10.34
N HIS A 73 -17.51 -14.35 10.39
CA HIS A 73 -16.69 -14.57 11.58
C HIS A 73 -17.21 -13.73 12.77
N ALA A 74 -17.43 -12.43 12.56
CA ALA A 74 -17.98 -11.54 13.59
C ALA A 74 -19.36 -11.97 14.05
N SER A 75 -20.24 -12.42 13.14
CA SER A 75 -21.60 -12.86 13.46
C SER A 75 -21.62 -14.16 14.27
N VAL A 76 -20.71 -15.08 14.01
CA VAL A 76 -20.64 -16.39 14.69
C VAL A 76 -19.93 -16.29 16.03
N ARG A 77 -18.83 -15.54 16.12
CA ARG A 77 -17.99 -15.41 17.33
C ARG A 77 -18.47 -14.31 18.28
N GLY A 78 -19.34 -13.42 17.82
CA GLY A 78 -19.92 -12.36 18.64
C GLY A 78 -18.94 -11.26 19.01
N THR A 79 -19.17 -10.61 20.16
CA THR A 79 -18.49 -9.38 20.59
C THR A 79 -16.96 -9.50 20.70
N THR A 80 -16.43 -10.68 20.95
CA THR A 80 -14.97 -10.90 21.07
C THR A 80 -14.25 -10.80 19.73
N ALA A 81 -14.93 -11.08 18.60
CA ALA A 81 -14.36 -11.03 17.28
C ALA A 81 -14.55 -9.67 16.58
N PHE A 82 -15.44 -8.80 17.08
CA PHE A 82 -15.75 -7.52 16.44
C PHE A 82 -14.52 -6.61 16.25
N PRO A 83 -13.70 -6.33 17.28
CA PRO A 83 -12.58 -5.38 17.13
C PRO A 83 -11.62 -5.81 16.01
N THR A 84 -11.23 -7.08 16.01
CA THR A 84 -10.31 -7.61 15.00
C THR A 84 -10.93 -7.67 13.60
N SER A 85 -12.22 -8.00 13.51
CA SER A 85 -12.93 -8.03 12.23
C SER A 85 -13.08 -6.62 11.63
N LEU A 86 -13.35 -5.61 12.46
CA LEU A 86 -13.42 -4.22 12.03
C LEU A 86 -12.05 -3.70 11.60
N LEU A 87 -11.01 -3.99 12.38
CA LEU A 87 -9.64 -3.65 12.01
C LEU A 87 -9.28 -4.21 10.64
N LEU A 88 -9.43 -5.52 10.44
CA LEU A 88 -9.08 -6.15 9.18
C LEU A 88 -9.99 -5.67 8.03
N MET A 89 -11.25 -5.34 8.32
CA MET A 89 -12.16 -4.74 7.34
C MET A 89 -11.67 -3.38 6.82
N SER A 90 -11.06 -2.56 7.68
CA SER A 90 -10.40 -1.30 7.30
C SER A 90 -9.16 -1.59 6.44
N LEU A 91 -8.23 -2.39 6.94
CA LEU A 91 -6.95 -2.67 6.28
C LEU A 91 -7.09 -3.38 4.91
N VAL A 92 -8.17 -4.12 4.70
CA VAL A 92 -8.44 -4.77 3.40
C VAL A 92 -8.52 -3.74 2.27
N LYS A 93 -9.04 -2.55 2.57
CA LYS A 93 -9.12 -1.47 1.57
C LYS A 93 -7.74 -0.90 1.25
N ASP A 94 -6.84 -0.79 2.23
CA ASP A 94 -5.47 -0.35 2.00
C ASP A 94 -4.74 -1.30 1.05
N ALA A 95 -4.89 -2.61 1.25
CA ALA A 95 -4.28 -3.61 0.37
C ALA A 95 -4.82 -3.55 -1.08
N GLU A 96 -6.12 -3.26 -1.26
CA GLU A 96 -6.71 -3.08 -2.59
C GLU A 96 -6.22 -1.80 -3.26
N ARG A 97 -6.12 -0.69 -2.53
CA ARG A 97 -5.62 0.58 -3.05
C ARG A 97 -4.20 0.49 -3.61
N ILE A 98 -3.33 -0.34 -3.02
CA ILE A 98 -1.98 -0.58 -3.56
C ILE A 98 -2.06 -1.11 -4.99
N GLY A 99 -2.95 -2.07 -5.26
CA GLY A 99 -3.18 -2.60 -6.61
C GLY A 99 -3.74 -1.55 -7.58
N ASP A 100 -4.69 -0.72 -7.13
CA ASP A 100 -5.23 0.38 -7.91
C ASP A 100 -4.14 1.37 -8.35
N TYR A 101 -3.24 1.77 -7.44
CA TYR A 101 -2.14 2.68 -7.79
C TYR A 101 -1.13 2.04 -8.73
N ALA A 102 -0.87 0.74 -8.62
CA ALA A 102 -0.04 0.03 -9.60
C ALA A 102 -0.63 0.12 -11.02
N LYS A 103 -1.93 -0.06 -11.18
CA LYS A 103 -2.61 0.15 -12.48
C LYS A 103 -2.48 1.59 -12.97
N ASN A 104 -2.68 2.57 -12.09
CA ASN A 104 -2.57 3.98 -12.46
C ASN A 104 -1.16 4.33 -12.94
N ILE A 105 -0.11 3.80 -12.31
CA ILE A 105 1.28 3.96 -12.76
C ILE A 105 1.46 3.32 -14.14
N LEU A 106 0.98 2.10 -14.33
CA LEU A 106 1.08 1.41 -15.63
C LEU A 106 0.31 2.14 -16.73
N ASP A 107 -0.82 2.75 -16.42
CA ASP A 107 -1.59 3.53 -17.38
C ASP A 107 -0.82 4.79 -17.84
N LEU A 108 -0.01 5.39 -16.99
CA LEU A 108 0.90 6.48 -17.37
C LEU A 108 2.02 5.98 -18.30
N ALA A 109 2.56 4.79 -18.09
CA ALA A 109 3.64 4.22 -18.89
C ALA A 109 3.27 4.03 -20.38
N ARG A 110 1.99 4.12 -20.75
CA ARG A 110 1.53 4.05 -22.16
C ARG A 110 1.81 5.32 -22.96
N HIS A 111 2.11 6.44 -22.32
CA HIS A 111 2.42 7.69 -22.99
C HIS A 111 3.90 7.71 -23.41
N LYS A 112 4.19 8.26 -24.61
CA LYS A 112 5.55 8.36 -25.12
C LYS A 112 6.37 9.36 -24.28
N SER A 113 7.63 9.03 -24.01
CA SER A 113 8.57 9.90 -23.29
C SER A 113 8.02 10.38 -21.96
N VAL A 114 7.63 9.44 -21.12
CA VAL A 114 6.91 9.71 -19.88
C VAL A 114 7.79 10.40 -18.86
N LEU A 115 9.04 9.94 -18.68
CA LEU A 115 9.98 10.46 -17.69
C LEU A 115 11.33 10.77 -18.35
N SER A 116 11.93 11.90 -18.03
CA SER A 116 13.33 12.23 -18.35
C SER A 116 14.30 11.40 -17.51
N GLU A 117 15.58 11.36 -17.89
CA GLU A 117 16.62 10.68 -17.10
C GLU A 117 16.73 11.27 -15.69
N GLU A 118 16.67 12.62 -15.56
CA GLU A 118 16.70 13.33 -14.27
C GLU A 118 15.53 12.90 -13.36
N GLU A 119 14.32 12.79 -13.92
CA GLU A 119 13.13 12.34 -13.18
C GLU A 119 13.25 10.86 -12.78
N GLN A 120 13.76 10.01 -13.66
CA GLN A 120 13.98 8.59 -13.38
C GLN A 120 14.99 8.40 -12.24
N ASP A 121 16.07 9.17 -12.20
CA ASP A 121 17.09 9.13 -11.16
C ASP A 121 16.53 9.49 -9.78
N LEU A 122 15.55 10.41 -9.72
CA LEU A 122 14.86 10.78 -8.49
C LEU A 122 13.78 9.78 -8.09
N ILE A 123 13.00 9.29 -9.04
CA ILE A 123 11.84 8.42 -8.80
C ILE A 123 12.28 7.00 -8.42
N THR A 124 13.33 6.46 -9.06
CA THR A 124 13.78 5.08 -8.85
C THR A 124 14.06 4.73 -7.38
N PRO A 125 14.84 5.52 -6.63
CA PRO A 125 15.09 5.21 -5.22
C PRO A 125 13.84 5.34 -4.34
N MET A 126 12.93 6.28 -4.63
CA MET A 126 11.66 6.41 -3.91
C MET A 126 10.77 5.17 -4.14
N ALA A 127 10.68 4.72 -5.39
CA ALA A 127 9.92 3.51 -5.75
C ALA A 127 10.51 2.25 -5.12
N ALA A 128 11.83 2.09 -5.14
CA ALA A 128 12.51 0.97 -4.51
C ALA A 128 12.25 0.94 -2.99
N LYS A 129 12.26 2.10 -2.33
CA LYS A 129 11.95 2.22 -0.91
C LYS A 129 10.48 1.87 -0.63
N ALA A 130 9.54 2.33 -1.44
CA ALA A 130 8.12 1.97 -1.32
C ALA A 130 7.89 0.46 -1.50
N SER A 131 8.56 -0.18 -2.47
CA SER A 131 8.50 -1.64 -2.67
C SER A 131 9.05 -2.41 -1.46
N ASP A 132 10.20 -2.00 -0.90
CA ASP A 132 10.72 -2.61 0.34
C ASP A 132 9.72 -2.46 1.48
N MET A 133 9.12 -1.28 1.63
CA MET A 133 8.11 -1.01 2.65
C MET A 133 6.90 -1.93 2.52
N LEU A 134 6.40 -2.20 1.32
CA LEU A 134 5.31 -3.17 1.11
C LEU A 134 5.68 -4.57 1.62
N GLY A 135 6.89 -5.04 1.33
CA GLY A 135 7.37 -6.32 1.83
C GLY A 135 7.56 -6.36 3.35
N ARG A 136 7.99 -5.26 3.96
CA ARG A 136 8.15 -5.12 5.41
C ARG A 136 6.80 -5.01 6.12
N ALA A 137 5.84 -4.29 5.54
CA ALA A 137 4.50 -4.13 6.12
C ALA A 137 3.82 -5.48 6.37
N ALA A 138 3.88 -6.40 5.40
CA ALA A 138 3.34 -7.75 5.56
C ALA A 138 4.02 -8.52 6.72
N ARG A 139 5.35 -8.39 6.86
CA ARG A 139 6.09 -9.05 7.95
C ARG A 139 5.79 -8.44 9.31
N LEU A 140 5.72 -7.11 9.41
CA LEU A 140 5.42 -6.40 10.66
C LEU A 140 3.98 -6.67 11.14
N PHE A 141 3.04 -6.71 10.19
CA PHE A 141 1.67 -7.12 10.49
C PHE A 141 1.60 -8.54 11.10
N ASP A 142 2.47 -9.45 10.66
CA ASP A 142 2.52 -10.81 11.21
C ASP A 142 3.25 -10.92 12.55
N SER A 143 4.40 -10.23 12.66
CA SER A 143 5.25 -10.33 13.85
C SER A 143 4.70 -9.54 15.04
N GLN A 144 3.88 -8.49 14.77
CA GLN A 144 3.38 -7.57 15.80
C GLN A 144 4.50 -6.93 16.63
N ASP A 145 5.66 -6.67 16.00
CA ASP A 145 6.80 -6.00 16.63
C ASP A 145 6.55 -4.48 16.67
N GLU A 146 6.09 -3.98 17.80
CA GLU A 146 5.75 -2.58 18.02
C GLU A 146 6.96 -1.64 17.80
N ALA A 147 8.16 -2.05 18.21
CA ALA A 147 9.34 -1.21 18.05
C ALA A 147 9.76 -1.08 16.57
N ALA A 148 9.74 -2.19 15.85
CA ALA A 148 10.03 -2.20 14.42
C ALA A 148 8.93 -1.50 13.62
N ALA A 149 7.66 -1.58 14.05
CA ALA A 149 6.54 -0.87 13.44
C ALA A 149 6.66 0.65 13.63
N ALA A 150 7.04 1.12 14.82
CA ALA A 150 7.29 2.54 15.06
C ALA A 150 8.42 3.09 14.17
N ALA A 151 9.54 2.36 14.07
CA ALA A 151 10.65 2.76 13.18
C ALA A 151 10.23 2.77 11.71
N PHE A 152 9.38 1.84 11.29
CA PHE A 152 8.84 1.81 9.93
C PHE A 152 7.99 3.06 9.63
N LEU A 153 7.14 3.50 10.55
CA LEU A 153 6.27 4.67 10.36
C LEU A 153 7.09 5.97 10.24
N GLU A 154 8.19 6.09 10.98
CA GLU A 154 9.12 7.22 10.80
C GLU A 154 9.78 7.21 9.41
N GLU A 155 10.19 6.04 8.92
CA GLU A 155 10.74 5.91 7.57
C GLU A 155 9.71 6.21 6.49
N GLU A 156 8.45 5.80 6.69
CA GLU A 156 7.32 6.07 5.81
C GLU A 156 7.07 7.57 5.72
N HIS A 157 6.99 8.25 6.85
CA HIS A 157 6.84 9.69 6.90
C HIS A 157 7.97 10.41 6.15
N GLY A 158 9.22 9.97 6.34
CA GLY A 158 10.37 10.50 5.59
C GLY A 158 10.26 10.31 4.08
N LEU A 159 9.76 9.16 3.61
CA LEU A 159 9.54 8.92 2.18
C LEU A 159 8.41 9.81 1.62
N ARG A 160 7.31 9.98 2.38
CA ARG A 160 6.21 10.87 1.95
C ARG A 160 6.68 12.30 1.78
N HIS A 161 7.45 12.85 2.72
CA HIS A 161 8.04 14.19 2.61
C HIS A 161 9.00 14.30 1.41
N GLN A 162 9.79 13.27 1.15
CA GLN A 162 10.67 13.23 -0.02
C GLN A 162 9.88 13.28 -1.33
N CYS A 163 8.76 12.56 -1.41
CA CYS A 163 7.86 12.62 -2.55
C CYS A 163 7.20 14.01 -2.69
N GLU A 164 6.77 14.62 -1.58
CA GLU A 164 6.15 15.96 -1.57
C GLU A 164 7.13 17.00 -2.08
N ALA A 165 8.34 17.05 -1.53
CA ALA A 165 9.37 17.99 -1.95
C ALA A 165 9.69 17.87 -3.46
N ALA A 166 9.81 16.64 -3.99
CA ALA A 166 10.03 16.46 -5.42
C ALA A 166 8.84 16.95 -6.27
N ILE A 167 7.61 16.75 -5.81
CA ILE A 167 6.42 17.24 -6.52
C ILE A 167 6.37 18.76 -6.50
N ASP A 168 6.66 19.40 -5.36
CA ASP A 168 6.66 20.85 -5.23
C ASP A 168 7.72 21.49 -6.13
N ASP A 169 8.96 20.94 -6.15
CA ASP A 169 10.03 21.38 -7.04
C ASP A 169 9.63 21.29 -8.52
N TRP A 170 8.94 20.23 -8.92
CA TRP A 170 8.47 20.05 -10.30
C TRP A 170 7.28 20.95 -10.68
N ILE A 171 6.40 21.26 -9.73
CA ILE A 171 5.28 22.20 -9.94
C ILE A 171 5.82 23.61 -10.13
N ASP A 172 6.87 23.99 -9.43
CA ASP A 172 7.50 25.31 -9.48
C ASP A 172 8.41 25.48 -10.72
N ASP A 173 8.84 24.38 -11.37
CA ASP A 173 9.59 24.44 -12.65
C ASP A 173 8.66 24.71 -13.83
N ALA A 174 8.46 26.00 -14.15
CA ALA A 174 7.61 26.44 -15.24
C ALA A 174 8.16 26.15 -16.65
N ASP A 175 9.44 25.77 -16.76
CA ASP A 175 10.12 25.59 -18.04
C ASP A 175 9.94 24.20 -18.63
N LYS A 176 9.59 23.21 -17.79
CA LYS A 176 9.47 21.80 -18.18
C LYS A 176 8.06 21.25 -17.85
N ASN A 177 7.67 20.19 -18.55
CA ASN A 177 6.44 19.47 -18.25
C ASN A 177 6.73 18.23 -17.41
N HIS A 178 6.53 18.34 -16.11
CA HIS A 178 6.73 17.28 -15.13
C HIS A 178 5.44 16.52 -14.75
N SER A 179 4.35 16.66 -15.51
CA SER A 179 3.03 16.10 -15.14
C SER A 179 3.07 14.60 -14.85
N ALA A 180 3.83 13.83 -15.64
CA ALA A 180 3.96 12.38 -15.42
C ALA A 180 4.77 12.06 -14.17
N ALA A 181 5.89 12.77 -13.96
CA ALA A 181 6.73 12.61 -12.77
C ALA A 181 5.96 12.93 -11.48
N CYS A 182 5.20 14.04 -11.46
CA CYS A 182 4.33 14.40 -10.35
C CYS A 182 3.30 13.31 -10.04
N LEU A 183 2.62 12.77 -11.07
CA LEU A 183 1.61 11.72 -10.88
C LEU A 183 2.22 10.41 -10.38
N VAL A 184 3.33 9.95 -10.98
CA VAL A 184 4.02 8.74 -10.54
C VAL A 184 4.48 8.87 -9.09
N THR A 185 5.11 9.99 -8.74
CA THR A 185 5.60 10.24 -7.39
C THR A 185 4.46 10.34 -6.38
N ARG A 186 3.33 10.97 -6.78
CA ARG A 186 2.11 10.97 -5.96
C ARG A 186 1.59 9.55 -5.72
N PHE A 187 1.60 8.68 -6.73
CA PHE A 187 1.16 7.29 -6.56
C PHE A 187 2.12 6.49 -5.67
N ILE A 188 3.44 6.71 -5.79
CA ILE A 188 4.44 6.13 -4.88
C ILE A 188 4.18 6.57 -3.44
N LYS A 189 3.95 7.87 -3.21
CA LYS A 189 3.58 8.42 -1.89
C LYS A 189 2.35 7.71 -1.33
N ARG A 190 1.29 7.53 -2.14
CA ARG A 190 0.05 6.86 -1.72
C ARG A 190 0.26 5.38 -1.40
N VAL A 191 1.05 4.67 -2.20
CA VAL A 191 1.41 3.27 -1.93
C VAL A 191 2.16 3.13 -0.60
N ALA A 192 3.12 4.01 -0.32
CA ALA A 192 3.82 4.05 0.96
C ALA A 192 2.85 4.33 2.12
N GLY A 193 1.93 5.30 1.97
CA GLY A 193 0.92 5.62 2.97
C GLY A 193 0.01 4.44 3.29
N HIS A 194 -0.47 3.69 2.28
CA HIS A 194 -1.28 2.48 2.52
C HIS A 194 -0.48 1.37 3.21
N ALA A 195 0.83 1.24 2.94
CA ALA A 195 1.69 0.35 3.71
C ALA A 195 1.84 0.83 5.17
N GLY A 196 1.92 2.15 5.38
CA GLY A 196 1.91 2.79 6.70
C GLY A 196 0.63 2.49 7.48
N ASN A 197 -0.54 2.59 6.83
CA ASN A 197 -1.82 2.27 7.45
C ASN A 197 -1.89 0.80 7.93
N VAL A 198 -1.37 -0.14 7.13
CA VAL A 198 -1.27 -1.53 7.56
C VAL A 198 -0.39 -1.67 8.80
N VAL A 199 0.76 -1.01 8.85
CA VAL A 199 1.71 -1.11 9.98
C VAL A 199 1.22 -0.33 11.21
N SER A 200 0.50 0.78 11.03
CA SER A 200 -0.07 1.55 12.14
C SER A 200 -0.98 0.70 13.03
N SER A 201 -1.64 -0.32 12.45
CA SER A 201 -2.47 -1.27 13.19
C SER A 201 -1.72 -2.09 14.25
N VAL A 202 -0.39 -2.13 14.19
CA VAL A 202 0.47 -2.82 15.17
C VAL A 202 0.67 -1.96 16.42
N VAL A 203 0.71 -0.63 16.29
CA VAL A 203 1.09 0.30 17.36
C VAL A 203 -0.05 1.22 17.80
N MET A 204 -1.11 1.36 16.98
CA MET A 204 -2.20 2.29 17.24
C MET A 204 -3.51 1.56 17.58
N PRO A 205 -4.35 2.10 18.47
CA PRO A 205 -5.69 1.60 18.69
C PRO A 205 -6.56 1.84 17.45
N LEU A 206 -7.64 1.05 17.32
CA LEU A 206 -8.52 1.03 16.14
C LEU A 206 -9.09 2.40 15.75
N ASP A 207 -9.41 3.24 16.74
CA ASP A 207 -9.95 4.58 16.54
C ASP A 207 -8.90 5.63 16.14
N MET A 208 -7.64 5.26 16.17
CA MET A 208 -6.51 6.11 15.79
C MET A 208 -5.78 5.60 14.52
N LEU A 209 -6.33 4.58 13.86
CA LEU A 209 -5.80 4.15 12.57
C LEU A 209 -5.86 5.31 11.57
N ASP A 210 -4.83 5.43 10.74
CA ASP A 210 -4.70 6.48 9.72
C ASP A 210 -4.43 7.90 10.27
N PHE A 211 -4.47 8.09 11.59
CA PHE A 211 -4.10 9.35 12.24
C PHE A 211 -2.65 9.30 12.72
N HIS A 212 -1.78 10.07 12.10
CA HIS A 212 -0.41 10.26 12.56
C HIS A 212 -0.37 11.41 13.57
N PRO A 213 0.07 11.19 14.84
CA PRO A 213 0.28 12.28 15.77
C PRO A 213 1.40 13.20 15.26
N GLY A 214 1.07 14.32 14.65
CA GLY A 214 2.01 15.28 14.09
C GLY A 214 1.86 15.60 12.60
N GLY A 215 1.07 14.85 11.87
CA GLY A 215 0.63 15.20 10.51
C GLY A 215 -0.63 16.03 10.59
N GLY A 216 -0.56 17.31 10.20
CA GLY A 216 -1.77 18.07 9.85
C GLY A 216 -2.54 17.26 8.84
N GLY A 217 -3.87 17.11 9.03
CA GLY A 217 -4.71 16.27 8.21
C GLY A 217 -4.46 16.52 6.73
N ASP A 218 -4.01 15.49 6.03
CA ASP A 218 -4.14 15.44 4.58
C ASP A 218 -5.66 15.38 4.32
N GLU A 219 -6.28 16.54 4.14
CA GLU A 219 -7.61 16.59 3.54
C GLU A 219 -7.51 15.99 2.13
N ASP A 220 -8.41 15.06 1.85
CA ASP A 220 -8.57 14.29 0.61
C ASP A 220 -8.59 15.13 -0.68
#